data_686882c0aea05404df6d7e3b6fe1b8d3
#
_entry.id   686882c0aea05404df6d7e3b6fe1b8d3
#
_cell.length_a   1.000
_cell.length_b   1.000
_cell.length_c   1.000
_cell.angle_alpha   90.00
_cell.angle_beta   90.00
_cell.angle_gamma   90.00
#
_symmetry.space_group_name_H-M   'P 1'
#
loop_
_entity.id
_entity.type
_entity.pdbx_description
1 polymer ?
#
loop_
_entity_poly.entity_id
_entity_poly.type
_entity_poly.pdbx_seq_one_letter_code
_entity_poly.pdbx_strand_id
1 'polypeptide(L)'
;MSLSDINDKYLKVGYRKRDSGEHLSSHFKRPVMGRKGIGKLSLFSIANRIEVHTKRKDEDGEAFVIERDKLEQVIRAGASTFSPREEPFVPSLLGESGTYIKLSELKKGVAQSETYLRRNIARRFSLISTENNPFEIQINGNPVSITDRGYIDKVNYVWLIGEYDVNRLGNNTNLSEDPIQLKGDLAEGYKVCGWIGSVSKPSDLKKEDASNNKISIIVRGKLAQEDVLSS
;
A
#
# COMPACT_ATOMS: atom_id res chain seq x y z
N MET A 1 -18.67 1.25 -5.35
CA MET A 1 -18.80 2.70 -5.68
C MET A 1 -20.08 2.85 -6.48
N SER A 2 -20.81 3.94 -6.30
CA SER A 2 -21.92 4.29 -7.21
C SER A 2 -21.37 4.85 -8.52
N LEU A 3 -22.22 4.95 -9.55
CA LEU A 3 -21.84 5.55 -10.83
C LEU A 3 -21.34 7.00 -10.66
N SER A 4 -21.97 7.79 -9.78
CA SER A 4 -21.49 9.13 -9.41
C SER A 4 -20.10 9.11 -8.78
N ASP A 5 -19.83 8.19 -7.83
CA ASP A 5 -18.48 8.07 -7.26
C ASP A 5 -17.42 7.66 -8.30
N ILE A 6 -17.81 6.85 -9.28
CA ILE A 6 -16.91 6.47 -10.38
C ILE A 6 -16.52 7.71 -11.17
N ASN A 7 -17.49 8.50 -11.62
CA ASN A 7 -17.24 9.67 -12.46
C ASN A 7 -16.59 10.83 -11.67
N ASP A 8 -17.13 11.14 -10.50
CA ASP A 8 -16.73 12.35 -9.75
C ASP A 8 -15.47 12.18 -8.93
N LYS A 9 -15.13 10.94 -8.56
CA LYS A 9 -13.98 10.63 -7.67
C LYS A 9 -12.97 9.68 -8.30
N TYR A 10 -13.43 8.50 -8.78
CA TYR A 10 -12.50 7.48 -9.25
C TYR A 10 -11.85 7.87 -10.58
N LEU A 11 -12.59 8.31 -11.56
CA LEU A 11 -12.06 8.71 -12.88
C LEU A 11 -11.41 10.09 -12.85
N LYS A 12 -11.76 10.94 -11.90
CA LYS A 12 -11.17 12.26 -11.77
C LYS A 12 -9.71 12.19 -11.38
N VAL A 13 -8.83 12.60 -12.29
CA VAL A 13 -7.39 12.71 -12.02
C VAL A 13 -7.15 13.87 -11.05
N GLY A 14 -6.32 13.61 -10.04
CA GLY A 14 -6.02 14.63 -9.03
C GLY A 14 -7.10 14.85 -7.97
N TYR A 15 -8.13 13.99 -7.90
CA TYR A 15 -9.10 14.06 -6.81
C TYR A 15 -8.43 13.91 -5.45
N ARG A 16 -8.55 14.90 -4.59
CA ARG A 16 -7.90 14.97 -3.28
C ARG A 16 -8.93 14.83 -2.16
N LYS A 17 -9.05 13.65 -1.60
CA LYS A 17 -9.98 13.40 -0.47
C LYS A 17 -9.75 14.34 0.72
N ARG A 18 -8.51 14.75 0.96
CA ARG A 18 -8.18 15.63 2.10
C ARG A 18 -8.72 17.04 1.94
N ASP A 19 -8.79 17.55 0.71
CA ASP A 19 -9.30 18.89 0.42
C ASP A 19 -10.82 18.95 0.63
N SER A 20 -11.52 17.79 0.55
CA SER A 20 -12.94 17.66 0.88
C SER A 20 -13.23 17.36 2.36
N GLY A 21 -12.22 17.46 3.25
CA GLY A 21 -12.37 17.17 4.67
C GLY A 21 -12.31 15.69 5.06
N GLU A 22 -12.15 14.78 4.10
CA GLU A 22 -12.07 13.34 4.34
C GLU A 22 -10.66 12.93 4.78
N HIS A 23 -10.29 13.19 6.03
CA HIS A 23 -8.97 12.84 6.57
C HIS A 23 -8.87 11.40 7.08
N LEU A 24 -10.01 10.81 7.46
CA LEU A 24 -10.11 9.45 7.98
C LEU A 24 -11.10 8.63 7.16
N SER A 25 -10.88 7.31 7.09
CA SER A 25 -11.88 6.40 6.52
C SER A 25 -13.14 6.37 7.41
N SER A 26 -14.31 6.22 6.80
CA SER A 26 -15.61 6.31 7.51
C SER A 26 -15.75 5.24 8.60
N HIS A 27 -15.42 3.99 8.29
CA HIS A 27 -15.63 2.85 9.19
C HIS A 27 -14.43 2.65 10.14
N PHE A 28 -13.24 2.43 9.61
CA PHE A 28 -12.07 2.09 10.43
C PHE A 28 -11.31 3.30 10.98
N LYS A 29 -11.75 4.53 10.70
CA LYS A 29 -11.09 5.76 11.15
C LYS A 29 -9.58 5.82 10.86
N ARG A 30 -9.16 5.13 9.81
CA ARG A 30 -7.74 5.13 9.36
C ARG A 30 -7.41 6.40 8.60
N PRO A 31 -6.22 6.98 8.81
CA PRO A 31 -5.76 8.12 8.02
C PRO A 31 -5.72 7.81 6.52
N VAL A 32 -6.21 8.72 5.71
CA VAL A 32 -6.15 8.60 4.25
C VAL A 32 -4.68 8.70 3.81
N MET A 33 -4.16 7.64 3.20
CA MET A 33 -2.77 7.57 2.73
C MET A 33 -2.55 8.38 1.45
N GLY A 34 -3.51 8.34 0.52
CA GLY A 34 -3.42 9.03 -0.77
C GLY A 34 -3.46 10.55 -0.63
N ARG A 35 -2.54 11.27 -1.30
CA ARG A 35 -2.49 12.73 -1.29
C ARG A 35 -2.87 13.34 -2.64
N LYS A 36 -2.35 12.81 -3.73
CA LYS A 36 -2.43 13.45 -5.05
C LYS A 36 -3.56 12.93 -5.94
N GLY A 37 -4.26 11.84 -5.57
CA GLY A 37 -5.34 11.25 -6.38
C GLY A 37 -4.90 10.67 -7.74
N ILE A 38 -3.60 10.36 -7.91
CA ILE A 38 -3.03 9.89 -9.18
C ILE A 38 -2.59 8.41 -9.14
N GLY A 39 -2.68 7.75 -7.98
CA GLY A 39 -2.18 6.37 -7.82
C GLY A 39 -2.80 5.36 -8.79
N LYS A 40 -4.06 5.55 -9.18
CA LYS A 40 -4.74 4.69 -10.16
C LYS A 40 -4.09 4.72 -11.55
N LEU A 41 -3.41 5.81 -11.90
CA LEU A 41 -2.72 5.92 -13.20
C LEU A 41 -1.50 5.00 -13.28
N SER A 42 -0.95 4.57 -12.13
CA SER A 42 0.17 3.62 -12.11
C SER A 42 -0.20 2.26 -12.70
N LEU A 43 -1.47 1.89 -12.75
CA LEU A 43 -1.94 0.65 -13.37
C LEU A 43 -1.57 0.60 -14.86
N PHE A 44 -1.57 1.75 -15.57
CA PHE A 44 -1.15 1.84 -16.97
C PHE A 44 0.36 1.66 -17.18
N SER A 45 1.17 1.68 -16.12
CA SER A 45 2.58 1.33 -16.22
C SER A 45 2.78 -0.18 -16.43
N ILE A 46 1.82 -1.00 -16.04
CA ILE A 46 1.93 -2.47 -16.03
C ILE A 46 0.95 -3.17 -16.98
N ALA A 47 -0.19 -2.55 -17.31
CA ALA A 47 -1.22 -3.16 -18.15
C ALA A 47 -1.79 -2.16 -19.16
N ASN A 48 -2.26 -2.67 -20.31
CA ASN A 48 -2.95 -1.88 -21.33
C ASN A 48 -4.48 -1.91 -21.16
N ARG A 49 -5.01 -2.93 -20.49
CA ARG A 49 -6.44 -3.10 -20.24
C ARG A 49 -6.69 -3.25 -18.73
N ILE A 50 -7.54 -2.40 -18.19
CA ILE A 50 -7.96 -2.35 -16.78
C ILE A 50 -9.47 -2.52 -16.73
N GLU A 51 -9.93 -3.61 -16.14
CA GLU A 51 -11.33 -3.92 -15.92
C GLU A 51 -11.64 -3.77 -14.42
N VAL A 52 -12.68 -3.03 -14.09
CA VAL A 52 -13.06 -2.72 -12.71
C VAL A 52 -14.50 -3.14 -12.49
N HIS A 53 -14.73 -3.97 -11.48
CA HIS A 53 -16.06 -4.26 -10.94
C HIS A 53 -16.13 -3.73 -9.53
N THR A 54 -17.21 -3.06 -9.18
CA THR A 54 -17.36 -2.47 -7.83
C THR A 54 -18.79 -2.54 -7.37
N LYS A 55 -18.99 -2.83 -6.08
CA LYS A 55 -20.31 -2.90 -5.47
C LYS A 55 -20.26 -2.33 -4.07
N ARG A 56 -21.28 -1.60 -3.66
CA ARG A 56 -21.59 -1.30 -2.28
C ARG A 56 -22.56 -2.33 -1.74
N LYS A 57 -22.55 -2.50 -0.42
CA LYS A 57 -23.56 -3.31 0.24
C LYS A 57 -24.95 -2.75 -0.05
N ASP A 58 -25.89 -3.63 -0.38
CA ASP A 58 -27.29 -3.32 -0.68
C ASP A 58 -27.52 -2.41 -1.91
N GLU A 59 -26.52 -2.23 -2.77
CA GLU A 59 -26.60 -1.51 -4.05
C GLU A 59 -26.30 -2.45 -5.22
N ASP A 60 -26.74 -2.06 -6.42
CA ASP A 60 -26.34 -2.74 -7.66
C ASP A 60 -24.84 -2.54 -7.91
N GLY A 61 -24.25 -3.52 -8.58
CA GLY A 61 -22.83 -3.45 -8.93
C GLY A 61 -22.61 -2.76 -10.27
N GLU A 62 -21.49 -2.06 -10.38
CA GLU A 62 -21.05 -1.36 -11.58
C GLU A 62 -19.79 -1.99 -12.14
N ALA A 63 -19.63 -2.04 -13.46
CA ALA A 63 -18.41 -2.50 -14.10
C ALA A 63 -18.05 -1.65 -15.33
N PHE A 64 -16.77 -1.43 -15.51
CA PHE A 64 -16.25 -0.68 -16.65
C PHE A 64 -14.82 -1.09 -17.01
N VAL A 65 -14.42 -0.79 -18.24
CA VAL A 65 -13.09 -1.04 -18.78
C VAL A 65 -12.44 0.24 -19.24
N ILE A 66 -11.16 0.37 -18.91
CA ILE A 66 -10.30 1.42 -19.44
C ILE A 66 -9.22 0.75 -20.29
N GLU A 67 -9.21 1.07 -21.57
CA GLU A 67 -8.20 0.64 -22.54
C GLU A 67 -7.23 1.81 -22.77
N ARG A 68 -5.94 1.55 -22.60
CA ARG A 68 -4.90 2.59 -22.71
C ARG A 68 -4.92 3.28 -24.05
N ASP A 69 -5.00 2.54 -25.13
CA ASP A 69 -4.93 3.12 -26.50
C ASP A 69 -6.11 4.08 -26.76
N LYS A 70 -7.30 3.73 -26.26
CA LYS A 70 -8.48 4.61 -26.37
C LYS A 70 -8.31 5.87 -25.53
N LEU A 71 -7.77 5.75 -24.32
CA LEU A 71 -7.47 6.88 -23.47
C LEU A 71 -6.45 7.82 -24.14
N GLU A 72 -5.38 7.26 -24.71
CA GLU A 72 -4.36 8.04 -25.42
C GLU A 72 -4.92 8.75 -26.67
N GLN A 73 -5.82 8.08 -27.42
CA GLN A 73 -6.51 8.71 -28.58
C GLN A 73 -7.33 9.93 -28.14
N VAL A 74 -8.12 9.79 -27.07
CA VAL A 74 -8.94 10.89 -26.53
C VAL A 74 -8.07 12.07 -26.08
N ILE A 75 -6.95 11.79 -25.40
CA ILE A 75 -5.99 12.83 -24.98
C ILE A 75 -5.37 13.53 -26.18
N ARG A 76 -4.94 12.78 -27.21
CA ARG A 76 -4.35 13.36 -28.44
C ARG A 76 -5.35 14.20 -29.23
N ALA A 77 -6.63 13.85 -29.18
CA ALA A 77 -7.72 14.61 -29.79
C ALA A 77 -8.08 15.89 -29.00
N GLY A 78 -7.41 16.14 -27.85
CA GLY A 78 -7.66 17.34 -27.03
C GLY A 78 -8.98 17.32 -26.27
N ALA A 79 -9.63 16.16 -26.15
CA ALA A 79 -10.87 16.06 -25.38
C ALA A 79 -10.60 16.22 -23.87
N SER A 80 -11.47 16.97 -23.20
CA SER A 80 -11.36 17.27 -21.77
C SER A 80 -11.88 16.13 -20.87
N THR A 81 -12.63 15.20 -21.43
CA THR A 81 -13.29 14.11 -20.71
C THR A 81 -13.04 12.77 -21.38
N PHE A 82 -12.92 11.73 -20.59
CA PHE A 82 -12.85 10.34 -21.03
C PHE A 82 -13.93 9.54 -20.32
N SER A 83 -14.77 8.84 -21.09
CA SER A 83 -15.76 7.90 -20.56
C SER A 83 -15.28 6.49 -20.80
N PRO A 84 -15.05 5.69 -19.75
CA PRO A 84 -14.71 4.29 -19.90
C PRO A 84 -15.88 3.53 -20.51
N ARG A 85 -15.57 2.39 -21.13
CA ARG A 85 -16.61 1.51 -21.67
C ARG A 85 -17.28 0.77 -20.53
N GLU A 86 -18.60 0.82 -20.47
CA GLU A 86 -19.39 0.01 -19.55
C GLU A 86 -19.27 -1.48 -19.90
N GLU A 87 -19.26 -2.30 -18.87
CA GLU A 87 -19.25 -3.77 -18.97
C GLU A 87 -20.33 -4.35 -18.06
N PRO A 88 -20.87 -5.53 -18.38
CA PRO A 88 -21.77 -6.22 -17.48
C PRO A 88 -21.09 -6.52 -16.14
N PHE A 89 -21.75 -6.15 -15.04
CA PHE A 89 -21.26 -6.51 -13.71
C PHE A 89 -21.36 -8.02 -13.48
N VAL A 90 -20.29 -8.61 -12.93
CA VAL A 90 -20.21 -10.04 -12.63
C VAL A 90 -20.30 -10.26 -11.12
N PRO A 91 -21.48 -10.65 -10.57
CA PRO A 91 -21.69 -10.76 -9.13
C PRO A 91 -20.75 -11.73 -8.43
N SER A 92 -20.33 -12.81 -9.08
CA SER A 92 -19.45 -13.85 -8.52
C SER A 92 -18.03 -13.37 -8.21
N LEU A 93 -17.61 -12.21 -8.72
CA LEU A 93 -16.28 -11.64 -8.46
C LEU A 93 -16.18 -10.94 -7.09
N LEU A 94 -17.32 -10.55 -6.53
CA LEU A 94 -17.40 -9.82 -5.29
C LEU A 94 -18.44 -10.47 -4.35
N GLY A 95 -18.22 -10.35 -3.04
CA GLY A 95 -19.23 -10.68 -2.04
C GLY A 95 -20.28 -9.58 -1.91
N GLU A 96 -20.68 -9.23 -0.68
CA GLU A 96 -21.67 -8.20 -0.43
C GLU A 96 -21.22 -6.80 -0.88
N SER A 97 -19.93 -6.52 -0.80
CA SER A 97 -19.34 -5.23 -1.22
C SER A 97 -17.85 -5.38 -1.55
N GLY A 98 -17.33 -4.47 -2.33
CA GLY A 98 -15.91 -4.44 -2.65
C GLY A 98 -15.59 -3.82 -3.99
N THR A 99 -14.33 -3.96 -4.39
CA THR A 99 -13.84 -3.58 -5.72
C THR A 99 -12.88 -4.66 -6.21
N TYR A 100 -13.15 -5.19 -7.39
CA TYR A 100 -12.29 -6.12 -8.12
C TYR A 100 -11.66 -5.40 -9.30
N ILE A 101 -10.35 -5.52 -9.44
CA ILE A 101 -9.59 -4.93 -10.55
C ILE A 101 -8.82 -6.03 -11.26
N LYS A 102 -9.10 -6.22 -12.54
CA LYS A 102 -8.39 -7.16 -13.40
C LYS A 102 -7.49 -6.39 -14.35
N LEU A 103 -6.22 -6.74 -14.34
CA LEU A 103 -5.21 -6.21 -15.25
C LEU A 103 -4.92 -7.25 -16.32
N SER A 104 -5.08 -6.88 -17.57
CA SER A 104 -4.79 -7.74 -18.71
C SER A 104 -3.95 -7.00 -19.76
N GLU A 105 -3.47 -7.74 -20.76
CA GLU A 105 -2.51 -7.20 -21.73
C GLU A 105 -1.29 -6.60 -21.01
N LEU A 106 -0.70 -7.42 -20.12
CA LEU A 106 0.44 -7.00 -19.30
C LEU A 106 1.64 -6.68 -20.18
N LYS A 107 2.36 -5.63 -19.81
CA LYS A 107 3.60 -5.25 -20.48
C LYS A 107 4.72 -6.25 -20.15
N LYS A 108 5.70 -6.36 -21.05
CA LYS A 108 6.86 -7.22 -20.85
C LYS A 108 7.62 -6.81 -19.56
N GLY A 109 8.11 -7.82 -18.82
CA GLY A 109 8.89 -7.61 -17.60
C GLY A 109 8.09 -7.28 -16.34
N VAL A 110 6.75 -7.32 -16.40
CA VAL A 110 5.89 -7.06 -15.23
C VAL A 110 5.75 -8.29 -14.30
N ALA A 111 6.04 -9.50 -14.83
CA ALA A 111 5.95 -10.70 -14.01
C ALA A 111 6.93 -10.66 -12.83
N GLN A 112 6.40 -10.76 -11.62
CA GLN A 112 7.15 -10.77 -10.37
C GLN A 112 6.83 -12.04 -9.58
N SER A 113 7.82 -12.58 -8.87
CA SER A 113 7.59 -13.74 -8.01
C SER A 113 6.71 -13.33 -6.80
N GLU A 114 5.95 -14.30 -6.29
CA GLU A 114 5.15 -14.08 -5.08
C GLU A 114 6.02 -13.60 -3.91
N THR A 115 7.17 -14.21 -3.70
CA THR A 115 8.13 -13.83 -2.66
C THR A 115 8.58 -12.37 -2.78
N TYR A 116 8.85 -11.91 -4.00
CA TYR A 116 9.22 -10.51 -4.26
C TYR A 116 8.07 -9.56 -3.90
N LEU A 117 6.85 -9.89 -4.32
CA LEU A 117 5.66 -9.08 -4.02
C LEU A 117 5.38 -9.02 -2.52
N ARG A 118 5.41 -10.16 -1.82
CA ARG A 118 5.21 -10.27 -0.37
C ARG A 118 6.20 -9.37 0.37
N ARG A 119 7.47 -9.49 0.07
CA ARG A 119 8.54 -8.70 0.68
C ARG A 119 8.34 -7.20 0.47
N ASN A 120 8.08 -6.78 -0.75
CA ASN A 120 7.91 -5.36 -1.06
C ASN A 120 6.65 -4.76 -0.42
N ILE A 121 5.55 -5.50 -0.37
CA ILE A 121 4.32 -5.06 0.29
C ILE A 121 4.54 -4.96 1.80
N ALA A 122 5.13 -5.97 2.43
CA ALA A 122 5.40 -5.96 3.86
C ALA A 122 6.30 -4.79 4.30
N ARG A 123 7.26 -4.40 3.46
CA ARG A 123 8.16 -3.26 3.72
C ARG A 123 7.50 -1.89 3.49
N ARG A 124 6.53 -1.80 2.59
CA ARG A 124 5.89 -0.52 2.21
C ARG A 124 4.71 -0.13 3.08
N PHE A 125 4.11 -1.09 3.78
CA PHE A 125 2.93 -0.87 4.59
C PHE A 125 3.15 -1.33 6.03
N SER A 126 3.17 -0.39 6.97
CA SER A 126 3.32 -0.70 8.40
C SER A 126 2.01 -1.13 9.08
N LEU A 127 0.88 -1.00 8.39
CA LEU A 127 -0.44 -1.36 8.93
C LEU A 127 -0.73 -2.87 8.86
N ILE A 128 0.13 -3.64 8.21
CA ILE A 128 -0.02 -5.09 8.13
C ILE A 128 0.21 -5.67 9.53
N SER A 129 -0.69 -6.54 9.95
CA SER A 129 -0.62 -7.26 11.24
C SER A 129 -0.69 -6.38 12.50
N THR A 130 -1.45 -5.29 12.47
CA THR A 130 -1.73 -4.52 13.68
C THR A 130 -3.00 -5.06 14.37
N GLU A 131 -2.91 -5.49 15.62
CA GLU A 131 -4.03 -6.12 16.35
C GLU A 131 -5.26 -5.20 16.50
N ASN A 132 -5.05 -3.92 16.76
CA ASN A 132 -6.14 -2.98 17.07
C ASN A 132 -6.89 -2.45 15.85
N ASN A 133 -6.40 -2.66 14.64
CA ASN A 133 -7.03 -2.22 13.40
C ASN A 133 -6.47 -3.00 12.21
N PRO A 134 -6.80 -4.29 12.09
CA PRO A 134 -6.16 -5.18 11.14
C PRO A 134 -6.38 -4.69 9.70
N PHE A 135 -5.29 -4.52 8.97
CA PHE A 135 -5.30 -4.34 7.53
C PHE A 135 -4.63 -5.56 6.93
N GLU A 136 -5.43 -6.44 6.38
CA GLU A 136 -4.97 -7.67 5.78
C GLU A 136 -4.69 -7.49 4.29
N ILE A 137 -3.55 -7.96 3.85
CA ILE A 137 -3.20 -8.09 2.44
C ILE A 137 -2.92 -9.57 2.18
N GLN A 138 -3.57 -10.14 1.19
CA GLN A 138 -3.34 -11.51 0.75
C GLN A 138 -2.73 -11.51 -0.65
N ILE A 139 -1.82 -12.44 -0.89
CA ILE A 139 -1.29 -12.75 -2.22
C ILE A 139 -1.59 -14.23 -2.47
N ASN A 140 -2.33 -14.51 -3.54
CA ASN A 140 -2.81 -15.87 -3.87
C ASN A 140 -3.53 -16.54 -2.68
N GLY A 141 -4.34 -15.77 -1.92
CA GLY A 141 -5.07 -16.26 -0.76
C GLY A 141 -4.25 -16.39 0.53
N ASN A 142 -2.94 -16.16 0.49
CA ASN A 142 -2.07 -16.25 1.65
C ASN A 142 -1.80 -14.86 2.25
N PRO A 143 -2.01 -14.64 3.56
CA PRO A 143 -1.80 -13.35 4.19
C PRO A 143 -0.32 -12.94 4.16
N VAL A 144 -0.09 -11.66 3.91
CA VAL A 144 1.23 -11.03 4.03
C VAL A 144 1.44 -10.63 5.48
N SER A 145 2.59 -10.97 6.03
CA SER A 145 2.93 -10.70 7.44
C SER A 145 4.18 -9.84 7.58
N ILE A 146 4.46 -9.40 8.81
CA ILE A 146 5.67 -8.64 9.12
C ILE A 146 6.95 -9.45 8.87
N THR A 147 6.89 -10.78 9.02
CA THR A 147 8.04 -11.68 8.77
C THR A 147 8.44 -11.71 7.30
N ASP A 148 7.50 -11.41 6.38
CA ASP A 148 7.81 -11.29 4.95
C ASP A 148 8.78 -10.15 4.63
N ARG A 149 9.07 -9.25 5.58
CA ARG A 149 10.12 -8.23 5.44
C ARG A 149 11.50 -8.86 5.25
N GLY A 150 11.72 -10.08 5.75
CA GLY A 150 12.89 -10.91 5.52
C GLY A 150 14.15 -10.45 6.25
N TYR A 151 14.01 -9.66 7.34
CA TYR A 151 15.11 -9.24 8.21
C TYR A 151 14.77 -9.25 9.70
N ILE A 152 13.48 -9.31 10.05
CA ILE A 152 13.04 -9.25 11.46
C ILE A 152 13.63 -10.38 12.30
N ASP A 153 13.66 -11.59 11.73
CA ASP A 153 14.22 -12.80 12.34
C ASP A 153 15.74 -12.77 12.57
N LYS A 154 16.41 -11.75 12.06
CA LYS A 154 17.87 -11.60 12.12
C LYS A 154 18.33 -10.48 13.03
N VAL A 155 17.37 -9.70 13.53
CA VAL A 155 17.65 -8.58 14.44
C VAL A 155 18.04 -9.12 15.81
N ASN A 156 19.18 -8.67 16.33
CA ASN A 156 19.73 -9.07 17.62
C ASN A 156 19.52 -8.02 18.71
N TYR A 157 19.55 -6.74 18.34
CA TYR A 157 19.35 -5.62 19.28
C TYR A 157 18.30 -4.67 18.72
N VAL A 158 17.46 -4.12 19.58
CA VAL A 158 16.37 -3.21 19.20
C VAL A 158 16.35 -1.99 20.12
N TRP A 159 16.25 -0.82 19.52
CA TRP A 159 15.95 0.45 20.17
C TRP A 159 14.55 0.87 19.76
N LEU A 160 13.64 1.00 20.71
CA LEU A 160 12.29 1.52 20.51
C LEU A 160 12.30 3.03 20.69
N ILE A 161 11.67 3.76 19.78
CA ILE A 161 11.59 5.22 19.82
C ILE A 161 10.15 5.63 20.06
N GLY A 162 9.92 6.46 21.06
CA GLY A 162 8.60 6.93 21.43
C GLY A 162 7.67 5.78 21.88
N GLU A 163 6.39 5.97 21.72
CA GLU A 163 5.37 4.96 22.08
C GLU A 163 5.22 3.90 20.96
N TYR A 164 6.27 3.13 20.71
CA TYR A 164 6.22 2.02 19.76
C TYR A 164 5.91 0.70 20.47
N ASP A 165 4.88 0.02 20.01
CA ASP A 165 4.51 -1.30 20.53
C ASP A 165 5.48 -2.36 19.97
N VAL A 166 6.25 -3.00 20.86
CA VAL A 166 7.22 -4.04 20.52
C VAL A 166 6.57 -5.27 19.87
N ASN A 167 5.33 -5.58 20.19
CA ASN A 167 4.59 -6.69 19.61
C ASN A 167 4.43 -6.55 18.07
N ARG A 168 4.54 -5.35 17.56
CA ARG A 168 4.57 -5.09 16.10
C ARG A 168 5.82 -5.62 15.41
N LEU A 169 6.85 -6.00 16.13
CA LEU A 169 8.03 -6.68 15.57
C LEU A 169 7.78 -8.18 15.36
N GLY A 170 6.66 -8.70 15.88
CA GLY A 170 6.38 -10.14 15.90
C GLY A 170 7.28 -10.88 16.91
N ASN A 171 7.16 -12.19 16.92
CA ASN A 171 8.00 -13.04 17.77
C ASN A 171 9.41 -13.13 17.18
N ASN A 172 10.26 -12.17 17.52
CA ASN A 172 11.67 -12.24 17.17
C ASN A 172 12.42 -13.03 18.25
N THR A 173 12.78 -14.26 17.93
CA THR A 173 13.47 -15.18 18.85
C THR A 173 14.99 -14.93 18.90
N ASN A 174 15.52 -13.99 18.11
CA ASN A 174 16.96 -13.75 17.98
C ASN A 174 17.45 -12.52 18.77
N LEU A 175 16.58 -11.88 19.58
CA LEU A 175 17.01 -10.79 20.45
C LEU A 175 17.99 -11.29 21.51
N SER A 176 19.16 -10.64 21.57
CA SER A 176 20.19 -10.93 22.55
C SER A 176 19.94 -10.28 23.90
N GLU A 177 19.18 -9.18 23.91
CA GLU A 177 18.82 -8.40 25.10
C GLU A 177 17.41 -7.80 24.92
N ASP A 178 16.80 -7.36 26.03
CA ASP A 178 15.53 -6.64 26.01
C ASP A 178 15.64 -5.34 25.20
N PRO A 179 14.59 -4.95 24.46
CA PRO A 179 14.57 -3.70 23.72
C PRO A 179 14.81 -2.47 24.59
N ILE A 180 15.69 -1.58 24.15
CA ILE A 180 15.99 -0.31 24.85
C ILE A 180 14.99 0.75 24.42
N GLN A 181 14.34 1.39 25.41
CA GLN A 181 13.37 2.46 25.15
C GLN A 181 14.05 3.82 25.03
N LEU A 182 13.80 4.54 23.93
CA LEU A 182 14.24 5.91 23.69
C LEU A 182 13.07 6.89 23.65
N LYS A 183 13.32 8.15 23.97
CA LYS A 183 12.31 9.20 23.83
C LYS A 183 12.02 9.50 22.36
N GLY A 184 10.76 9.80 22.05
CA GLY A 184 10.31 10.09 20.68
C GLY A 184 9.86 11.55 20.47
N ASP A 185 10.13 12.44 21.43
CA ASP A 185 9.78 13.84 21.32
C ASP A 185 10.84 14.60 20.51
N LEU A 186 10.40 15.29 19.48
CA LEU A 186 11.23 16.16 18.67
C LEU A 186 10.95 17.62 18.99
N ALA A 187 11.85 18.52 18.58
CA ALA A 187 11.60 19.94 18.57
C ALA A 187 10.29 20.27 17.82
N GLU A 188 9.64 21.38 18.15
CA GLU A 188 8.40 21.85 17.51
C GLU A 188 7.15 20.97 17.75
N GLY A 189 7.16 20.11 18.78
CA GLY A 189 6.00 19.29 19.15
C GLY A 189 5.72 18.10 18.24
N TYR A 190 6.61 17.76 17.31
CA TYR A 190 6.50 16.54 16.53
C TYR A 190 6.81 15.31 17.38
N LYS A 191 6.00 14.28 17.21
CA LYS A 191 6.22 12.96 17.82
C LYS A 191 6.68 11.98 16.77
N VAL A 192 7.73 11.23 17.10
CA VAL A 192 8.23 10.10 16.29
C VAL A 192 8.08 8.84 17.10
N CYS A 193 7.57 7.80 16.50
CA CYS A 193 7.58 6.47 17.06
C CYS A 193 8.12 5.47 16.03
N GLY A 194 8.84 4.47 16.49
CA GLY A 194 9.43 3.48 15.61
C GLY A 194 10.45 2.62 16.31
N TRP A 195 11.33 2.03 15.54
CA TRP A 195 12.40 1.20 16.06
C TRP A 195 13.62 1.24 15.15
N ILE A 196 14.77 1.00 15.73
CA ILE A 196 16.04 0.75 15.05
C ILE A 196 16.52 -0.62 15.48
N GLY A 197 16.94 -1.44 14.54
CA GLY A 197 17.49 -2.76 14.82
C GLY A 197 18.93 -2.90 14.35
N SER A 198 19.69 -3.76 15.02
CA SER A 198 21.02 -4.18 14.62
C SER A 198 21.09 -5.69 14.51
N VAL A 199 21.94 -6.16 13.60
CA VAL A 199 22.22 -7.57 13.35
C VAL A 199 23.67 -7.88 13.68
N SER A 200 23.96 -9.14 14.05
CA SER A 200 25.33 -9.56 14.39
C SER A 200 26.29 -9.54 13.20
N LYS A 201 25.79 -9.79 11.98
CA LYS A 201 26.59 -9.83 10.77
C LYS A 201 26.00 -8.94 9.69
N PRO A 202 26.74 -7.96 9.14
CA PRO A 202 26.24 -7.12 8.05
C PRO A 202 25.74 -7.88 6.82
N SER A 203 26.25 -9.09 6.57
CA SER A 203 25.78 -9.98 5.50
C SER A 203 24.32 -10.38 5.65
N ASP A 204 23.79 -10.41 6.88
CA ASP A 204 22.40 -10.80 7.15
C ASP A 204 21.40 -9.76 6.64
N LEU A 205 21.84 -8.52 6.45
CA LEU A 205 21.04 -7.45 5.85
C LEU A 205 21.15 -7.41 4.31
N LYS A 206 22.08 -8.15 3.72
CA LYS A 206 22.23 -8.24 2.26
C LYS A 206 21.45 -9.45 1.75
N LYS A 207 20.44 -9.27 0.93
CA LYS A 207 19.77 -10.33 0.17
C LYS A 207 19.53 -9.84 -1.25
N GLU A 208 19.93 -10.69 -2.18
CA GLU A 208 19.78 -10.74 -3.64
C GLU A 208 19.64 -9.41 -4.39
N ASP A 209 18.73 -8.50 -4.00
CA ASP A 209 18.44 -7.28 -4.77
C ASP A 209 18.42 -5.98 -3.95
N ALA A 210 18.59 -6.03 -2.63
CA ALA A 210 18.55 -4.81 -1.83
C ALA A 210 19.30 -4.94 -0.49
N SER A 211 20.08 -3.93 -0.14
CA SER A 211 20.58 -3.74 1.22
C SER A 211 19.44 -3.36 2.15
N ASN A 212 19.31 -4.03 3.29
CA ASN A 212 18.42 -3.63 4.37
C ASN A 212 19.11 -2.74 5.41
N ASN A 213 20.37 -2.40 5.18
CA ASN A 213 21.11 -1.45 6.01
C ASN A 213 20.69 -0.02 5.66
N LYS A 214 19.51 0.36 6.12
CA LYS A 214 18.88 1.65 5.84
C LYS A 214 17.88 2.03 6.92
N ILE A 215 17.57 3.31 6.99
CA ILE A 215 16.50 3.84 7.83
C ILE A 215 15.38 4.32 6.91
N SER A 216 14.18 3.79 7.12
CA SER A 216 13.00 4.13 6.32
C SER A 216 12.02 4.98 7.12
N ILE A 217 11.45 6.00 6.50
CA ILE A 217 10.39 6.83 7.10
C ILE A 217 9.03 6.37 6.58
N ILE A 218 8.13 6.12 7.50
CA ILE A 218 6.75 5.75 7.22
C ILE A 218 5.82 6.86 7.68
N VAL A 219 4.94 7.30 6.79
CA VAL A 219 3.96 8.33 7.11
C VAL A 219 2.55 7.76 6.90
N ARG A 220 1.73 7.81 7.95
CA ARG A 220 0.34 7.30 7.92
C ARG A 220 0.24 5.84 7.45
N GLY A 221 1.19 5.01 7.87
CA GLY A 221 1.22 3.58 7.56
C GLY A 221 1.78 3.21 6.18
N LYS A 222 2.28 4.18 5.41
CA LYS A 222 2.88 3.95 4.09
C LYS A 222 4.31 4.49 4.04
N LEU A 223 5.20 3.76 3.37
CA LEU A 223 6.57 4.17 3.11
C LEU A 223 6.60 5.53 2.39
N ALA A 224 7.22 6.52 3.01
CA ALA A 224 7.41 7.87 2.46
C ALA A 224 8.83 8.04 1.90
N GLN A 225 9.84 7.61 2.65
CA GLN A 225 11.25 7.62 2.27
C GLN A 225 11.85 6.24 2.55
N GLU A 226 12.47 5.64 1.55
CA GLU A 226 12.99 4.28 1.67
C GLU A 226 14.33 4.23 2.42
N ASP A 227 15.18 5.21 2.21
CA ASP A 227 16.47 5.32 2.87
C ASP A 227 16.80 6.80 3.09
N VAL A 228 17.02 7.17 4.36
CA VAL A 228 17.43 8.52 4.74
C VAL A 228 18.93 8.65 4.98
N LEU A 229 19.68 7.54 4.95
CA LEU A 229 21.14 7.54 5.12
C LEU A 229 21.86 7.84 3.82
N SER A 230 21.21 7.60 2.67
CA SER A 230 21.76 7.78 1.33
C SER A 230 21.29 9.04 0.62
N SER A 231 20.56 9.91 1.31
CA SER A 231 20.00 11.15 0.75
C SER A 231 20.86 12.37 1.04
#